data_c8db792ac5d8e32f55a0fe724b0c4491
#
_entry.id   c8db792ac5d8e32f55a0fe724b0c4491
#
_cell.length_a   1.000
_cell.length_b   1.000
_cell.length_c   1.000
_cell.angle_alpha   90.00
_cell.angle_beta   90.00
_cell.angle_gamma   90.00
#
_symmetry.space_group_name_H-M   'P 1'
#
loop_
_entity.id
_entity.type
_entity.pdbx_description
1 polymer ?
#
loop_
_entity_poly.entity_id
_entity_poly.type
_entity_poly.pdbx_seq_one_letter_code
_entity_poly.pdbx_strand_id
1 'polypeptide(L)'
;MNKTPILKLNNSDDVVIARTELPAGSWLESESMETRDLIPAGHKIALRDIPAGSAVKRYGQIIGFATRDIRQGEHIHVHNLGMGSFERDYAWGIDSHLPEKDVHQDTFMGIRRKDGRVATRNYIGVLSSVNCSATVVRAIEDHFRTRGLSDYPNVDGIVALPQSFGCAFGSDSEMMKVMRRTMAGYATHANFAGIVIVGLGCESFQIKDMMNAHGLHESPVFHTMTIQESGGTRNAIEKGISFILDMLPEANNVKREPVPVSEIILALECGGSDSYSGISANPALGYAVDRLVRQGGTAILSETSEIYGAEHLLTRRAISREVGEKLIRRIKWWEEYCKRTGSEMNNNPSAGNKAGGLTTVLEKSLGGIAKAGTTSLMDVYEYAEPVTAKGLVFMDTPGYDPMAVTGQIAGGANLLCFTTGRGSAFGAKPTPCLKLSTNNALWQRQRDDMDLNCGTIVDGEETIEQVGERIYQRIIELASGHRSRSEELGYGSQ
;
A
#
# COMPACT_ATOMS: atom_id res chain seq x y z
N MET A 1 7.20 -8.05 -35.44
CA MET A 1 8.53 -8.35 -34.90
C MET A 1 8.38 -9.51 -33.93
N ASN A 2 9.14 -10.60 -34.08
CA ASN A 2 9.12 -11.67 -33.09
C ASN A 2 9.66 -11.11 -31.77
N LYS A 3 8.80 -11.00 -30.76
CA LYS A 3 9.18 -10.55 -29.42
C LYS A 3 10.11 -11.61 -28.82
N THR A 4 11.26 -11.21 -28.24
CA THR A 4 12.13 -12.13 -27.52
C THR A 4 11.35 -12.81 -26.39
N PRO A 5 11.45 -14.15 -26.23
CA PRO A 5 10.66 -14.89 -25.25
C PRO A 5 11.12 -14.65 -23.79
N ILE A 6 12.18 -13.85 -23.61
CA ILE A 6 12.80 -13.56 -22.32
C ILE A 6 13.01 -12.07 -22.10
N LEU A 7 13.19 -11.69 -20.84
CA LEU A 7 13.55 -10.32 -20.39
C LEU A 7 14.86 -10.37 -19.62
N LYS A 8 15.84 -9.56 -20.05
CA LYS A 8 17.06 -9.27 -19.31
C LYS A 8 16.94 -7.87 -18.73
N LEU A 9 17.08 -7.72 -17.42
CA LEU A 9 16.80 -6.47 -16.73
C LEU A 9 18.06 -5.64 -16.48
N ASN A 10 19.19 -6.29 -16.26
CA ASN A 10 20.48 -5.64 -16.06
C ASN A 10 21.60 -6.49 -16.71
N ASN A 11 22.65 -5.84 -17.20
CA ASN A 11 23.77 -6.55 -17.81
C ASN A 11 24.57 -7.43 -16.83
N SER A 12 24.52 -7.09 -15.52
CA SER A 12 25.19 -7.84 -14.46
C SER A 12 24.32 -8.96 -13.86
N ASP A 13 23.10 -9.18 -14.39
CA ASP A 13 22.21 -10.23 -13.90
C ASP A 13 22.72 -11.61 -14.29
N ASP A 14 22.55 -12.55 -13.36
CA ASP A 14 22.85 -13.98 -13.57
C ASP A 14 21.67 -14.73 -14.16
N VAL A 15 20.53 -14.06 -14.31
CA VAL A 15 19.25 -14.63 -14.73
C VAL A 15 18.55 -13.77 -15.78
N VAL A 16 17.74 -14.44 -16.61
CA VAL A 16 16.68 -13.81 -17.42
C VAL A 16 15.32 -14.33 -17.00
N ILE A 17 14.28 -13.59 -17.33
CA ILE A 17 12.88 -13.90 -16.97
C ILE A 17 12.14 -14.38 -18.21
N ALA A 18 11.49 -15.52 -18.12
CA ALA A 18 10.63 -16.03 -19.18
C ALA A 18 9.35 -15.16 -19.30
N ARG A 19 9.04 -14.64 -20.49
CA ARG A 19 7.78 -13.91 -20.75
C ARG A 19 6.60 -14.86 -20.88
N THR A 20 6.84 -16.04 -21.40
CA THR A 20 5.87 -17.11 -21.60
C THR A 20 6.46 -18.40 -21.08
N GLU A 21 5.65 -19.43 -20.95
CA GLU A 21 6.16 -20.77 -20.65
C GLU A 21 7.10 -21.24 -21.77
N LEU A 22 8.25 -21.78 -21.36
CA LEU A 22 9.30 -22.29 -22.27
C LEU A 22 9.55 -23.78 -21.97
N PRO A 23 9.26 -24.69 -22.91
CA PRO A 23 9.63 -26.09 -22.78
C PRO A 23 11.14 -26.28 -22.61
N ALA A 24 11.57 -27.40 -22.02
CA ALA A 24 12.96 -27.84 -22.06
C ALA A 24 13.40 -27.99 -23.52
N GLY A 25 14.65 -27.59 -23.82
CA GLY A 25 15.17 -27.59 -25.18
C GLY A 25 14.81 -26.35 -26.01
N SER A 26 14.19 -25.31 -25.40
CA SER A 26 13.90 -24.07 -26.10
C SER A 26 15.18 -23.26 -26.35
N TRP A 27 15.48 -22.95 -27.60
CA TRP A 27 16.64 -22.12 -27.95
C TRP A 27 16.36 -20.63 -27.71
N LEU A 28 17.21 -19.99 -26.92
CA LEU A 28 17.16 -18.57 -26.60
C LEU A 28 18.23 -17.80 -27.41
N GLU A 29 17.81 -17.27 -28.55
CA GLU A 29 18.68 -16.68 -29.56
C GLU A 29 19.53 -15.53 -29.04
N SER A 30 18.95 -14.64 -28.21
CA SER A 30 19.64 -13.47 -27.64
C SER A 30 20.78 -13.83 -26.68
N GLU A 31 20.69 -14.98 -26.01
CA GLU A 31 21.68 -15.44 -25.04
C GLU A 31 22.51 -16.65 -25.55
N SER A 32 22.23 -17.11 -26.77
CA SER A 32 22.91 -18.26 -27.42
C SER A 32 22.93 -19.51 -26.51
N MET A 33 21.81 -19.83 -25.89
CA MET A 33 21.68 -20.95 -24.95
C MET A 33 20.34 -21.66 -25.09
N GLU A 34 20.26 -22.87 -24.54
CA GLU A 34 19.06 -23.72 -24.50
C GLU A 34 18.55 -23.88 -23.07
N THR A 35 17.21 -23.89 -22.89
CA THR A 35 16.61 -24.20 -21.59
C THR A 35 16.77 -25.69 -21.27
N ARG A 36 17.18 -26.00 -20.03
CA ARG A 36 17.32 -27.40 -19.57
C ARG A 36 16.04 -27.98 -18.98
N ASP A 37 15.19 -27.09 -18.46
CA ASP A 37 13.95 -27.46 -17.77
C ASP A 37 12.75 -26.79 -18.45
N LEU A 38 11.54 -27.24 -18.09
CA LEU A 38 10.32 -26.46 -18.32
C LEU A 38 10.38 -25.19 -17.44
N ILE A 39 10.31 -24.03 -18.06
CA ILE A 39 10.34 -22.74 -17.38
C ILE A 39 8.96 -22.10 -17.44
N PRO A 40 8.23 -21.98 -16.33
CA PRO A 40 6.95 -21.26 -16.31
C PRO A 40 7.11 -19.77 -16.62
N ALA A 41 6.05 -19.14 -17.12
CA ALA A 41 6.02 -17.70 -17.34
C ALA A 41 6.34 -16.93 -16.04
N GLY A 42 7.17 -15.90 -16.11
CA GLY A 42 7.63 -15.11 -14.98
C GLY A 42 8.80 -15.73 -14.20
N HIS A 43 9.19 -16.96 -14.49
CA HIS A 43 10.28 -17.62 -13.77
C HIS A 43 11.66 -17.31 -14.37
N LYS A 44 12.70 -17.59 -13.59
CA LYS A 44 14.09 -17.29 -13.88
C LYS A 44 14.81 -18.44 -14.57
N ILE A 45 15.69 -18.12 -15.49
CA ILE A 45 16.59 -19.03 -16.20
C ILE A 45 18.04 -18.58 -15.93
N ALA A 46 18.92 -19.51 -15.57
CA ALA A 46 20.33 -19.24 -15.36
C ALA A 46 21.02 -18.84 -16.67
N LEU A 47 21.72 -17.71 -16.69
CA LEU A 47 22.51 -17.25 -17.85
C LEU A 47 23.89 -17.90 -17.94
N ARG A 48 24.37 -18.47 -16.87
CA ARG A 48 25.69 -19.11 -16.74
C ARG A 48 25.66 -20.21 -15.67
N ASP A 49 26.71 -20.98 -15.59
CA ASP A 49 26.91 -21.90 -14.47
C ASP A 49 27.15 -21.09 -13.18
N ILE A 50 26.47 -21.49 -12.10
CA ILE A 50 26.52 -20.84 -10.80
C ILE A 50 26.88 -21.90 -9.75
N PRO A 51 28.08 -21.87 -9.15
CA PRO A 51 28.46 -22.81 -8.11
C PRO A 51 27.61 -22.70 -6.85
N ALA A 52 27.45 -23.79 -6.13
CA ALA A 52 26.81 -23.79 -4.81
C ALA A 52 27.45 -22.75 -3.87
N GLY A 53 26.61 -22.04 -3.12
CA GLY A 53 27.01 -20.95 -2.21
C GLY A 53 27.26 -19.61 -2.88
N SER A 54 27.26 -19.53 -4.20
CA SER A 54 27.46 -18.26 -4.93
C SER A 54 26.20 -17.40 -4.89
N ALA A 55 26.40 -16.08 -4.81
CA ALA A 55 25.31 -15.11 -4.94
C ALA A 55 24.71 -15.13 -6.36
N VAL A 56 23.38 -14.99 -6.43
CA VAL A 56 22.63 -14.86 -7.68
C VAL A 56 22.06 -13.46 -7.77
N LYS A 57 22.25 -12.80 -8.91
CA LYS A 57 21.83 -11.42 -9.13
C LYS A 57 20.66 -11.30 -10.09
N ARG A 58 19.74 -10.37 -9.73
CA ARG A 58 18.68 -9.82 -10.58
C ARG A 58 18.53 -8.33 -10.24
N TYR A 59 18.20 -7.51 -11.22
CA TYR A 59 18.21 -6.03 -11.07
C TYR A 59 19.60 -5.45 -10.72
N GLY A 60 20.67 -6.15 -11.05
CA GLY A 60 22.03 -5.81 -10.61
C GLY A 60 22.28 -6.03 -9.10
N GLN A 61 21.34 -6.63 -8.36
CA GLN A 61 21.37 -6.84 -6.92
C GLN A 61 21.29 -8.33 -6.57
N ILE A 62 21.77 -8.71 -5.38
CA ILE A 62 21.68 -10.09 -4.88
C ILE A 62 20.23 -10.41 -4.52
N ILE A 63 19.69 -11.47 -5.12
CA ILE A 63 18.36 -12.01 -4.83
C ILE A 63 18.38 -13.27 -3.98
N GLY A 64 19.53 -13.84 -3.72
CA GLY A 64 19.72 -15.07 -2.95
C GLY A 64 21.04 -15.74 -3.27
N PHE A 65 21.21 -16.97 -2.78
CA PHE A 65 22.42 -17.77 -2.95
C PHE A 65 22.05 -19.16 -3.47
N ALA A 66 22.84 -19.67 -4.41
CA ALA A 66 22.66 -21.02 -4.95
C ALA A 66 22.83 -22.08 -3.84
N THR A 67 21.83 -22.94 -3.64
CA THR A 67 21.88 -24.01 -2.62
C THR A 67 22.57 -25.28 -3.14
N ARG A 68 22.76 -25.38 -4.45
CA ARG A 68 23.52 -26.41 -5.17
C ARG A 68 24.13 -25.78 -6.42
N ASP A 69 24.96 -26.53 -7.12
CA ASP A 69 25.42 -26.09 -8.45
C ASP A 69 24.23 -25.95 -9.40
N ILE A 70 24.17 -24.84 -10.13
CA ILE A 70 23.15 -24.53 -11.14
C ILE A 70 23.86 -24.39 -12.47
N ARG A 71 23.38 -25.09 -13.50
CA ARG A 71 23.95 -24.99 -14.85
C ARG A 71 23.25 -23.94 -15.67
N GLN A 72 23.94 -23.38 -16.66
CA GLN A 72 23.34 -22.52 -17.67
C GLN A 72 22.10 -23.17 -18.29
N GLY A 73 21.01 -22.40 -18.41
CA GLY A 73 19.73 -22.87 -18.94
C GLY A 73 18.82 -23.56 -17.91
N GLU A 74 19.29 -23.82 -16.68
CA GLU A 74 18.43 -24.37 -15.63
C GLU A 74 17.41 -23.36 -15.09
N HIS A 75 16.27 -23.88 -14.66
CA HIS A 75 15.26 -23.14 -13.91
C HIS A 75 15.78 -22.75 -12.53
N ILE A 76 15.79 -21.45 -12.20
CA ILE A 76 16.14 -20.97 -10.85
C ILE A 76 14.88 -20.67 -10.06
N HIS A 77 14.72 -21.41 -8.93
CA HIS A 77 13.59 -21.24 -8.04
C HIS A 77 13.94 -21.74 -6.62
N VAL A 78 12.97 -21.84 -5.72
CA VAL A 78 13.16 -22.25 -4.32
C VAL A 78 13.83 -23.61 -4.11
N HIS A 79 13.92 -24.47 -5.14
CA HIS A 79 14.60 -25.76 -5.09
C HIS A 79 16.13 -25.66 -5.22
N ASN A 80 16.64 -24.53 -5.69
CA ASN A 80 18.07 -24.30 -5.89
C ASN A 80 18.55 -22.87 -5.54
N LEU A 81 17.66 -21.99 -5.06
CA LEU A 81 17.96 -20.66 -4.57
C LEU A 81 17.39 -20.46 -3.17
N GLY A 82 18.22 -20.05 -2.23
CA GLY A 82 17.86 -19.81 -0.84
C GLY A 82 18.27 -18.44 -0.34
N MET A 83 17.78 -18.10 0.84
CA MET A 83 18.22 -16.93 1.58
C MET A 83 19.64 -17.16 2.08
N GLY A 84 20.51 -16.17 1.96
CA GLY A 84 21.83 -16.15 2.56
C GLY A 84 22.03 -14.84 3.32
N SER A 85 23.16 -14.71 4.00
CA SER A 85 23.58 -13.47 4.64
C SER A 85 24.67 -12.79 3.82
N PHE A 86 24.58 -11.48 3.68
CA PHE A 86 25.62 -10.63 3.12
C PHE A 86 25.64 -9.30 3.84
N GLU A 87 26.76 -8.64 3.85
CA GLU A 87 26.88 -7.28 4.40
C GLU A 87 26.16 -6.30 3.47
N ARG A 88 25.33 -5.44 4.08
CA ARG A 88 24.61 -4.39 3.38
C ARG A 88 25.38 -3.09 3.52
N ASP A 89 25.70 -2.48 2.41
CA ASP A 89 26.37 -1.18 2.39
C ASP A 89 25.36 -0.05 2.66
N TYR A 90 25.20 0.27 3.93
CA TYR A 90 24.37 1.40 4.35
C TYR A 90 25.13 2.73 4.13
N ALA A 91 25.02 3.28 2.95
CA ALA A 91 25.41 4.65 2.69
C ALA A 91 24.25 5.61 3.00
N TRP A 92 24.58 6.84 3.37
CA TRP A 92 23.60 7.84 3.82
C TRP A 92 23.55 9.00 2.85
N GLY A 93 22.44 9.17 2.15
CA GLY A 93 22.16 10.34 1.32
C GLY A 93 23.06 10.56 0.11
N ILE A 94 23.89 9.59 -0.27
CA ILE A 94 24.85 9.77 -1.39
C ILE A 94 24.17 9.83 -2.76
N ASP A 95 22.97 9.26 -2.88
CA ASP A 95 22.12 9.29 -4.07
C ASP A 95 20.90 10.19 -3.84
N SER A 96 20.93 11.04 -2.80
CA SER A 96 19.84 11.97 -2.49
C SER A 96 19.74 13.06 -3.54
N HIS A 97 18.54 13.25 -4.08
CA HIS A 97 18.23 14.39 -4.95
C HIS A 97 16.79 14.84 -4.75
N LEU A 98 16.61 16.13 -4.66
CA LEU A 98 15.28 16.74 -4.69
C LEU A 98 14.93 17.01 -6.15
N PRO A 99 13.80 16.52 -6.65
CA PRO A 99 13.40 16.79 -8.02
C PRO A 99 13.08 18.28 -8.18
N GLU A 100 13.39 18.82 -9.35
CA GLU A 100 12.91 20.13 -9.72
C GLU A 100 11.38 20.13 -9.76
N LYS A 101 10.77 21.15 -9.15
CA LYS A 101 9.32 21.29 -9.18
C LYS A 101 8.85 21.66 -10.58
N ASP A 102 7.76 21.05 -11.02
CA ASP A 102 7.15 21.38 -12.29
C ASP A 102 6.68 22.85 -12.27
N VAL A 103 6.88 23.57 -13.38
CA VAL A 103 6.49 24.98 -13.52
C VAL A 103 4.95 25.13 -13.51
N HIS A 104 4.26 24.18 -14.13
CA HIS A 104 2.81 24.12 -14.13
C HIS A 104 2.34 23.13 -13.05
N GLN A 105 1.49 23.62 -12.16
CA GLN A 105 0.85 22.77 -11.16
C GLN A 105 -0.43 22.18 -11.72
N ASP A 106 -0.49 20.85 -11.75
CA ASP A 106 -1.71 20.13 -12.05
C ASP A 106 -2.70 20.28 -10.90
N THR A 107 -3.99 20.16 -11.22
CA THR A 107 -5.08 20.25 -10.26
C THR A 107 -6.01 19.06 -10.38
N PHE A 108 -6.73 18.78 -9.31
CA PHE A 108 -7.85 17.84 -9.30
C PHE A 108 -9.09 18.48 -8.67
N MET A 109 -10.27 17.91 -8.92
CA MET A 109 -11.52 18.39 -8.36
C MET A 109 -11.71 17.83 -6.94
N GLY A 110 -11.09 18.49 -5.94
CA GLY A 110 -11.13 18.11 -4.53
C GLY A 110 -12.26 18.76 -3.74
N ILE A 111 -12.49 18.27 -2.53
CA ILE A 111 -13.44 18.86 -1.57
C ILE A 111 -12.62 19.52 -0.46
N ARG A 112 -12.70 20.85 -0.36
CA ARG A 112 -12.02 21.60 0.71
C ARG A 112 -12.86 21.59 1.97
N ARG A 113 -12.30 21.10 3.07
CA ARG A 113 -12.91 21.13 4.38
C ARG A 113 -12.77 22.50 5.02
N LYS A 114 -13.61 22.80 6.03
CA LYS A 114 -13.59 24.09 6.75
C LYS A 114 -12.25 24.40 7.43
N ASP A 115 -11.50 23.37 7.80
CA ASP A 115 -10.15 23.47 8.40
C ASP A 115 -9.01 23.56 7.36
N GLY A 116 -9.35 23.63 6.08
CA GLY A 116 -8.41 23.75 4.97
C GLY A 116 -7.90 22.45 4.37
N ARG A 117 -8.10 21.29 5.03
CA ARG A 117 -7.72 19.99 4.47
C ARG A 117 -8.51 19.69 3.19
N VAL A 118 -7.93 18.86 2.32
CA VAL A 118 -8.55 18.51 1.05
C VAL A 118 -8.90 17.02 1.03
N ALA A 119 -10.14 16.74 0.69
CA ALA A 119 -10.66 15.39 0.58
C ALA A 119 -10.85 14.95 -0.89
N THR A 120 -10.67 13.67 -1.14
CA THR A 120 -10.97 12.99 -2.41
C THR A 120 -12.33 12.29 -2.40
N ARG A 121 -12.87 12.03 -1.19
CA ARG A 121 -14.17 11.42 -0.93
C ARG A 121 -14.91 12.14 0.20
N ASN A 122 -16.18 11.80 0.36
CA ASN A 122 -17.09 12.47 1.28
C ASN A 122 -17.96 11.45 2.05
N TYR A 123 -17.33 10.70 2.95
CA TYR A 123 -18.01 9.69 3.77
C TYR A 123 -18.43 10.26 5.13
N ILE A 124 -19.32 9.54 5.84
CA ILE A 124 -19.51 9.67 7.30
C ILE A 124 -19.00 8.37 7.93
N GLY A 125 -18.12 8.48 8.93
CA GLY A 125 -17.50 7.37 9.64
C GLY A 125 -18.22 7.01 10.93
N VAL A 126 -18.38 5.70 11.18
CA VAL A 126 -18.90 5.17 12.46
C VAL A 126 -17.84 4.24 13.03
N LEU A 127 -17.09 4.73 14.02
CA LEU A 127 -15.94 4.05 14.59
C LEU A 127 -16.32 3.33 15.89
N SER A 128 -15.84 2.10 16.10
CA SER A 128 -15.94 1.44 17.40
C SER A 128 -14.65 1.59 18.20
N SER A 129 -14.73 1.97 19.47
CA SER A 129 -13.56 2.02 20.37
C SER A 129 -13.16 0.64 20.91
N VAL A 130 -14.08 -0.32 20.84
CA VAL A 130 -13.92 -1.66 21.40
C VAL A 130 -14.72 -2.68 20.59
N ASN A 131 -14.29 -3.93 20.56
CA ASN A 131 -15.03 -5.01 19.89
C ASN A 131 -16.51 -5.11 20.33
N CYS A 132 -16.81 -4.84 21.60
CA CYS A 132 -18.17 -4.89 22.14
C CYS A 132 -19.16 -3.95 21.44
N SER A 133 -18.68 -2.86 20.83
CA SER A 133 -19.52 -1.92 20.07
C SER A 133 -19.54 -2.22 18.56
N ALA A 134 -18.78 -3.21 18.06
CA ALA A 134 -18.68 -3.54 16.64
C ALA A 134 -20.04 -3.86 16.00
N THR A 135 -20.93 -4.55 16.72
CA THR A 135 -22.29 -4.86 16.24
C THR A 135 -23.13 -3.59 16.03
N VAL A 136 -23.01 -2.61 16.94
CA VAL A 136 -23.75 -1.35 16.85
C VAL A 136 -23.30 -0.55 15.63
N VAL A 137 -21.99 -0.40 15.41
CA VAL A 137 -21.48 0.38 14.27
C VAL A 137 -21.86 -0.25 12.92
N ARG A 138 -21.81 -1.59 12.82
CA ARG A 138 -22.29 -2.30 11.62
C ARG A 138 -23.79 -2.16 11.40
N ALA A 139 -24.59 -2.24 12.45
CA ALA A 139 -26.04 -2.07 12.33
C ALA A 139 -26.42 -0.65 11.89
N ILE A 140 -25.68 0.36 12.31
CA ILE A 140 -25.85 1.74 11.85
C ILE A 140 -25.52 1.84 10.35
N GLU A 141 -24.38 1.33 9.89
CA GLU A 141 -24.01 1.31 8.45
C GLU A 141 -25.05 0.56 7.63
N ASP A 142 -25.50 -0.63 8.07
CA ASP A 142 -26.50 -1.46 7.40
C ASP A 142 -27.83 -0.75 7.20
N HIS A 143 -28.25 0.08 8.17
CA HIS A 143 -29.45 0.90 8.04
C HIS A 143 -29.38 1.80 6.80
N PHE A 144 -28.28 2.52 6.61
CA PHE A 144 -28.11 3.44 5.47
C PHE A 144 -27.81 2.69 4.17
N ARG A 145 -27.10 1.58 4.23
CA ARG A 145 -26.87 0.72 3.06
C ARG A 145 -28.17 0.16 2.50
N THR A 146 -29.13 -0.21 3.37
CA THR A 146 -30.41 -0.77 2.95
C THR A 146 -31.38 0.33 2.50
N ARG A 147 -31.41 1.48 3.18
CA ARG A 147 -32.31 2.60 2.87
C ARG A 147 -31.84 3.40 1.65
N GLY A 148 -30.52 3.44 1.40
CA GLY A 148 -29.92 4.28 0.38
C GLY A 148 -29.72 5.73 0.84
N LEU A 149 -28.95 6.48 0.05
CA LEU A 149 -28.63 7.90 0.27
C LEU A 149 -29.00 8.76 -0.96
N SER A 150 -30.06 8.40 -1.67
CA SER A 150 -30.51 9.09 -2.91
C SER A 150 -30.76 10.58 -2.73
N ASP A 151 -31.20 11.00 -1.53
CA ASP A 151 -31.45 12.40 -1.19
C ASP A 151 -30.15 13.19 -0.89
N TYR A 152 -29.01 12.50 -0.78
CA TYR A 152 -27.71 13.05 -0.44
C TYR A 152 -26.62 12.66 -1.44
N PRO A 153 -26.75 13.09 -2.72
CA PRO A 153 -25.90 12.61 -3.82
C PRO A 153 -24.43 12.97 -3.71
N ASN A 154 -24.05 13.93 -2.85
CA ASN A 154 -22.67 14.30 -2.60
C ASN A 154 -22.03 13.56 -1.43
N VAL A 155 -22.76 12.62 -0.77
CA VAL A 155 -22.24 11.75 0.28
C VAL A 155 -21.91 10.39 -0.33
N ASP A 156 -20.63 9.97 -0.27
CA ASP A 156 -20.17 8.72 -0.87
C ASP A 156 -20.63 7.46 -0.12
N GLY A 157 -21.03 7.60 1.15
CA GLY A 157 -21.60 6.53 1.97
C GLY A 157 -21.38 6.73 3.47
N ILE A 158 -21.96 5.79 4.23
CA ILE A 158 -21.67 5.62 5.65
C ILE A 158 -20.73 4.43 5.78
N VAL A 159 -19.68 4.55 6.59
CA VAL A 159 -18.63 3.52 6.73
C VAL A 159 -18.49 3.12 8.18
N ALA A 160 -18.77 1.86 8.50
CA ALA A 160 -18.45 1.28 9.80
C ALA A 160 -17.00 0.84 9.85
N LEU A 161 -16.30 1.28 10.88
CA LEU A 161 -14.91 0.89 11.18
C LEU A 161 -14.90 0.15 12.53
N PRO A 162 -15.24 -1.16 12.53
CA PRO A 162 -15.28 -1.97 13.74
C PRO A 162 -13.88 -2.27 14.24
N GLN A 163 -13.67 -2.16 15.56
CA GLN A 163 -12.44 -2.50 16.24
C GLN A 163 -12.52 -3.92 16.82
N SER A 164 -11.44 -4.70 16.71
CA SER A 164 -11.36 -6.05 17.27
C SER A 164 -10.78 -6.10 18.69
N PHE A 165 -10.22 -4.99 19.17
CA PHE A 165 -9.57 -4.86 20.47
C PHE A 165 -10.29 -3.82 21.36
N GLY A 166 -9.59 -3.15 22.27
CA GLY A 166 -10.08 -2.05 23.09
C GLY A 166 -10.14 -2.36 24.59
N CYS A 167 -9.94 -3.63 24.99
CA CYS A 167 -9.87 -4.07 26.37
C CYS A 167 -8.61 -4.85 26.68
N ALA A 168 -8.29 -4.98 28.00
CA ALA A 168 -7.22 -5.81 28.54
C ALA A 168 -5.80 -5.34 28.17
N PHE A 169 -5.60 -4.07 27.86
CA PHE A 169 -4.29 -3.47 27.62
C PHE A 169 -3.95 -2.47 28.73
N GLY A 170 -2.66 -2.40 29.08
CA GLY A 170 -2.18 -1.31 29.95
C GLY A 170 -2.30 0.03 29.22
N SER A 171 -2.67 1.08 29.98
CA SER A 171 -2.90 2.44 29.45
C SER A 171 -1.70 3.03 28.67
N ASP A 172 -0.48 2.61 29.04
CA ASP A 172 0.77 3.10 28.47
C ASP A 172 1.46 2.07 27.55
N SER A 173 0.77 0.95 27.25
CA SER A 173 1.29 -0.08 26.36
C SER A 173 1.45 0.45 24.93
N GLU A 174 2.41 -0.11 24.17
CA GLU A 174 2.61 0.23 22.75
C GLU A 174 1.33 0.01 21.95
N MET A 175 0.61 -1.09 22.21
CA MET A 175 -0.66 -1.36 21.55
C MET A 175 -1.70 -0.28 21.81
N MET A 176 -1.81 0.23 23.05
CA MET A 176 -2.74 1.32 23.36
C MET A 176 -2.35 2.63 22.64
N LYS A 177 -1.06 2.92 22.53
CA LYS A 177 -0.55 4.09 21.77
C LYS A 177 -0.90 3.98 20.30
N VAL A 178 -0.65 2.81 19.69
CA VAL A 178 -1.00 2.53 18.29
C VAL A 178 -2.51 2.66 18.07
N MET A 179 -3.34 2.09 18.94
CA MET A 179 -4.80 2.21 18.85
C MET A 179 -5.27 3.66 18.91
N ARG A 180 -4.79 4.43 19.89
CA ARG A 180 -5.14 5.86 20.04
C ARG A 180 -4.78 6.64 18.78
N ARG A 181 -3.57 6.46 18.26
CA ARG A 181 -3.06 7.11 17.07
C ARG A 181 -3.89 6.75 15.83
N THR A 182 -4.19 5.47 15.64
CA THR A 182 -5.02 4.98 14.52
C THR A 182 -6.43 5.56 14.59
N MET A 183 -7.09 5.45 15.74
CA MET A 183 -8.44 5.99 15.93
C MET A 183 -8.50 7.50 15.71
N ALA A 184 -7.54 8.26 16.24
CA ALA A 184 -7.45 9.70 16.05
C ALA A 184 -7.21 10.06 14.58
N GLY A 185 -6.34 9.33 13.87
CA GLY A 185 -6.09 9.51 12.44
C GLY A 185 -7.34 9.32 11.61
N TYR A 186 -8.11 8.24 11.83
CA TYR A 186 -9.39 8.04 11.16
C TYR A 186 -10.43 9.10 11.57
N ALA A 187 -10.54 9.42 12.86
CA ALA A 187 -11.52 10.41 13.35
C ALA A 187 -11.27 11.82 12.77
N THR A 188 -10.05 12.10 12.35
CA THR A 188 -9.66 13.39 11.74
C THR A 188 -9.41 13.29 10.23
N HIS A 189 -9.66 12.14 9.59
CA HIS A 189 -9.35 11.96 8.18
C HIS A 189 -10.19 12.87 7.28
N ALA A 190 -9.56 13.52 6.30
CA ALA A 190 -10.21 14.51 5.43
C ALA A 190 -11.39 13.93 4.61
N ASN A 191 -11.34 12.63 4.27
CA ASN A 191 -12.42 11.97 3.52
C ASN A 191 -13.70 11.72 4.36
N PHE A 192 -13.69 12.02 5.65
CA PHE A 192 -14.89 12.03 6.46
C PHE A 192 -15.46 13.45 6.60
N ALA A 193 -16.76 13.60 6.28
CA ALA A 193 -17.52 14.82 6.54
C ALA A 193 -18.06 14.86 7.97
N GLY A 194 -18.22 13.69 8.59
CA GLY A 194 -18.69 13.54 9.94
C GLY A 194 -18.26 12.21 10.55
N ILE A 195 -18.22 12.17 11.90
CA ILE A 195 -17.75 11.01 12.68
C ILE A 195 -18.71 10.74 13.84
N VAL A 196 -19.03 9.46 14.05
CA VAL A 196 -19.64 8.95 15.28
C VAL A 196 -18.72 7.90 15.88
N ILE A 197 -18.27 8.08 17.13
CA ILE A 197 -17.49 7.07 17.85
C ILE A 197 -18.38 6.39 18.87
N VAL A 198 -18.44 5.05 18.82
CA VAL A 198 -19.29 4.24 19.68
C VAL A 198 -18.42 3.36 20.58
N GLY A 199 -18.57 3.55 21.89
CA GLY A 199 -17.98 2.70 22.93
C GLY A 199 -19.01 1.78 23.59
N LEU A 200 -18.52 0.85 24.42
CA LEU A 200 -19.36 0.12 25.36
C LEU A 200 -19.62 0.96 26.61
N GLY A 201 -18.55 1.53 27.20
CA GLY A 201 -18.54 2.34 28.41
C GLY A 201 -17.56 1.88 29.49
N CYS A 202 -17.14 0.60 29.47
CA CYS A 202 -16.22 0.02 30.49
C CYS A 202 -14.90 -0.49 29.88
N GLU A 203 -14.63 -0.23 28.63
CA GLU A 203 -13.38 -0.63 27.95
C GLU A 203 -12.13 0.09 28.48
N SER A 204 -10.97 -0.54 28.33
CA SER A 204 -9.69 0.08 28.69
C SER A 204 -9.35 1.27 27.78
N PHE A 205 -9.79 1.23 26.52
CA PHE A 205 -9.66 2.34 25.59
C PHE A 205 -10.82 3.32 25.78
N GLN A 206 -10.64 4.31 26.63
CA GLN A 206 -11.66 5.34 26.85
C GLN A 206 -11.62 6.39 25.74
N ILE A 207 -12.78 6.63 25.09
CA ILE A 207 -12.93 7.62 23.99
C ILE A 207 -12.50 9.00 24.47
N LYS A 208 -12.89 9.39 25.68
CA LYS A 208 -12.55 10.69 26.25
C LYS A 208 -11.05 10.91 26.41
N ASP A 209 -10.31 9.87 26.79
CA ASP A 209 -8.86 9.97 26.92
C ASP A 209 -8.17 10.15 25.56
N MET A 210 -8.65 9.43 24.55
CA MET A 210 -8.17 9.60 23.17
C MET A 210 -8.47 11.01 22.65
N MET A 211 -9.69 11.51 22.84
CA MET A 211 -10.08 12.86 22.43
C MET A 211 -9.19 13.92 23.10
N ASN A 212 -8.98 13.82 24.40
CA ASN A 212 -8.13 14.75 25.16
C ASN A 212 -6.67 14.72 24.65
N ALA A 213 -6.13 13.53 24.41
CA ALA A 213 -4.75 13.35 23.96
C ALA A 213 -4.50 13.94 22.54
N HIS A 214 -5.54 14.03 21.71
CA HIS A 214 -5.46 14.52 20.35
C HIS A 214 -6.20 15.86 20.12
N GLY A 215 -6.65 16.52 21.18
CA GLY A 215 -7.34 17.82 21.08
C GLY A 215 -8.68 17.76 20.33
N LEU A 216 -9.37 16.61 20.35
CA LEU A 216 -10.65 16.42 19.68
C LEU A 216 -11.80 16.83 20.57
N HIS A 217 -12.82 17.43 19.99
CA HIS A 217 -14.01 17.90 20.71
C HIS A 217 -15.28 17.53 19.95
N GLU A 218 -16.36 17.31 20.69
CA GLU A 218 -17.66 17.14 20.09
C GLU A 218 -18.10 18.41 19.32
N SER A 219 -18.79 18.18 18.23
CA SER A 219 -19.28 19.25 17.33
C SER A 219 -20.51 18.72 16.58
N PRO A 220 -21.22 19.55 15.81
CA PRO A 220 -22.35 19.09 15.00
C PRO A 220 -22.02 17.96 14.01
N VAL A 221 -20.72 17.77 13.68
CA VAL A 221 -20.24 16.70 12.78
C VAL A 221 -19.31 15.71 13.45
N PHE A 222 -19.18 15.74 14.79
CA PHE A 222 -18.35 14.83 15.56
C PHE A 222 -19.03 14.45 16.87
N HIS A 223 -19.53 13.25 16.96
CA HIS A 223 -20.27 12.76 18.14
C HIS A 223 -19.63 11.53 18.76
N THR A 224 -19.79 11.41 20.07
CA THR A 224 -19.40 10.23 20.83
C THR A 224 -20.59 9.69 21.62
N MET A 225 -20.64 8.38 21.82
CA MET A 225 -21.63 7.74 22.67
C MET A 225 -21.13 6.39 23.21
N THR A 226 -21.72 5.95 24.32
CA THR A 226 -21.53 4.58 24.81
C THR A 226 -22.86 3.80 24.80
N ILE A 227 -22.78 2.49 24.61
CA ILE A 227 -23.97 1.62 24.65
C ILE A 227 -24.62 1.64 26.03
N GLN A 228 -23.79 1.65 27.09
CA GLN A 228 -24.26 1.64 28.46
C GLN A 228 -25.06 2.91 28.83
N GLU A 229 -24.51 4.09 28.50
CA GLU A 229 -25.20 5.38 28.75
C GLU A 229 -26.39 5.60 27.82
N SER A 230 -26.41 4.99 26.65
CA SER A 230 -27.56 5.04 25.73
C SER A 230 -28.73 4.15 26.16
N GLY A 231 -28.55 3.36 27.22
CA GLY A 231 -29.62 2.47 27.72
C GLY A 231 -29.76 1.18 26.91
N GLY A 232 -28.67 0.72 26.28
CA GLY A 232 -28.58 -0.55 25.58
C GLY A 232 -28.44 -0.46 24.06
N THR A 233 -28.27 -1.60 23.44
CA THR A 233 -27.90 -1.73 22.01
C THR A 233 -28.88 -1.06 21.05
N ARG A 234 -30.17 -1.30 21.22
CA ARG A 234 -31.23 -0.71 20.35
C ARG A 234 -31.18 0.81 20.39
N ASN A 235 -31.18 1.38 21.59
CA ASN A 235 -31.16 2.82 21.77
C ASN A 235 -29.87 3.45 21.22
N ALA A 236 -28.72 2.75 21.36
CA ALA A 236 -27.47 3.21 20.80
C ALA A 236 -27.50 3.21 19.26
N ILE A 237 -28.10 2.18 18.61
CA ILE A 237 -28.29 2.16 17.17
C ILE A 237 -29.16 3.32 16.70
N GLU A 238 -30.35 3.51 17.34
CA GLU A 238 -31.28 4.59 17.01
C GLU A 238 -30.64 5.97 17.19
N LYS A 239 -29.88 6.18 18.27
CA LYS A 239 -29.15 7.41 18.53
C LYS A 239 -28.06 7.67 17.49
N GLY A 240 -27.30 6.65 17.13
CA GLY A 240 -26.26 6.78 16.08
C GLY A 240 -26.85 7.10 14.71
N ILE A 241 -27.99 6.50 14.36
CA ILE A 241 -28.75 6.83 13.15
C ILE A 241 -29.20 8.29 13.18
N SER A 242 -29.74 8.76 14.32
CA SER A 242 -30.16 10.16 14.47
C SER A 242 -28.97 11.13 14.26
N PHE A 243 -27.83 10.89 14.88
CA PHE A 243 -26.64 11.73 14.66
C PHE A 243 -26.25 11.82 13.19
N ILE A 244 -26.30 10.70 12.46
CA ILE A 244 -25.96 10.71 11.05
C ILE A 244 -27.00 11.48 10.23
N LEU A 245 -28.30 11.29 10.50
CA LEU A 245 -29.36 12.04 9.83
C LEU A 245 -29.21 13.56 10.02
N ASP A 246 -28.78 14.00 11.20
CA ASP A 246 -28.52 15.41 11.50
C ASP A 246 -27.28 15.95 10.75
N MET A 247 -26.27 15.10 10.50
CA MET A 247 -25.05 15.47 9.74
C MET A 247 -25.25 15.49 8.22
N LEU A 248 -26.15 14.64 7.69
CA LEU A 248 -26.30 14.44 6.24
C LEU A 248 -26.55 15.73 5.43
N PRO A 249 -27.39 16.68 5.87
CA PRO A 249 -27.61 17.93 5.13
C PRO A 249 -26.34 18.75 4.95
N GLU A 250 -25.52 18.88 6.01
CA GLU A 250 -24.24 19.60 5.95
C GLU A 250 -23.22 18.82 5.11
N ALA A 251 -23.10 17.52 5.32
CA ALA A 251 -22.23 16.64 4.53
C ALA A 251 -22.54 16.69 3.04
N ASN A 252 -23.84 16.77 2.67
CA ASN A 252 -24.27 16.87 1.28
C ASN A 252 -24.05 18.28 0.67
N ASN A 253 -23.90 19.31 1.49
CA ASN A 253 -23.70 20.67 1.01
C ASN A 253 -22.22 20.97 0.74
N VAL A 254 -21.57 20.11 -0.02
CA VAL A 254 -20.18 20.28 -0.46
C VAL A 254 -20.11 20.38 -1.97
N LYS A 255 -19.05 21.06 -2.46
CA LYS A 255 -18.74 21.16 -3.87
C LYS A 255 -17.28 20.79 -4.10
N ARG A 256 -17.03 20.12 -5.21
CA ARG A 256 -15.67 19.93 -5.68
C ARG A 256 -15.18 21.19 -6.38
N GLU A 257 -13.94 21.57 -6.09
CA GLU A 257 -13.25 22.72 -6.67
C GLU A 257 -11.85 22.34 -7.15
N PRO A 258 -11.25 23.06 -8.09
CA PRO A 258 -9.87 22.82 -8.48
C PRO A 258 -8.94 23.07 -7.29
N VAL A 259 -8.17 22.04 -6.92
CA VAL A 259 -7.16 22.10 -5.86
C VAL A 259 -5.84 21.54 -6.39
N PRO A 260 -4.68 22.00 -5.91
CA PRO A 260 -3.39 21.53 -6.38
C PRO A 260 -3.18 20.02 -6.10
N VAL A 261 -2.52 19.33 -7.00
CA VAL A 261 -2.12 17.91 -6.84
C VAL A 261 -1.20 17.72 -5.61
N SER A 262 -0.54 18.79 -5.14
CA SER A 262 0.23 18.77 -3.88
C SER A 262 -0.57 18.42 -2.62
N GLU A 263 -1.90 18.42 -2.68
CA GLU A 263 -2.79 17.98 -1.60
C GLU A 263 -3.01 16.46 -1.57
N ILE A 264 -2.52 15.72 -2.57
CA ILE A 264 -2.59 14.27 -2.60
C ILE A 264 -1.52 13.69 -1.67
N ILE A 265 -1.96 12.79 -0.79
CA ILE A 265 -1.13 11.88 -0.01
C ILE A 265 -1.46 10.47 -0.50
N LEU A 266 -0.55 9.91 -1.29
CA LEU A 266 -0.73 8.63 -1.98
C LEU A 266 -0.13 7.49 -1.16
N ALA A 267 -0.95 6.53 -0.74
CA ALA A 267 -0.50 5.27 -0.18
C ALA A 267 -0.03 4.31 -1.29
N LEU A 268 1.09 3.64 -1.08
CA LEU A 268 1.68 2.67 -2.01
C LEU A 268 1.63 1.27 -1.40
N GLU A 269 0.93 0.34 -2.06
CA GLU A 269 0.71 -1.01 -1.55
C GLU A 269 0.92 -2.07 -2.62
N CYS A 270 1.22 -3.31 -2.21
CA CYS A 270 1.22 -4.45 -3.12
C CYS A 270 0.79 -5.73 -2.44
N GLY A 271 -0.19 -6.42 -3.01
CA GLY A 271 -0.65 -7.73 -2.55
C GLY A 271 -0.73 -8.73 -3.70
N GLY A 272 -0.50 -10.03 -3.40
CA GLY A 272 -0.48 -11.04 -4.46
C GLY A 272 0.61 -10.79 -5.50
N SER A 273 1.79 -10.33 -5.10
CA SER A 273 2.91 -9.98 -5.99
C SER A 273 3.43 -11.21 -6.74
N ASP A 274 3.92 -10.98 -7.95
CA ASP A 274 4.60 -11.95 -8.81
C ASP A 274 5.96 -11.42 -9.30
N SER A 275 6.64 -12.20 -10.10
CA SER A 275 7.93 -11.81 -10.69
C SER A 275 7.85 -10.61 -11.62
N TYR A 276 6.68 -10.32 -12.21
CA TYR A 276 6.48 -9.16 -13.07
C TYR A 276 6.24 -7.88 -12.30
N SER A 277 5.87 -7.95 -11.01
CA SER A 277 5.59 -6.77 -10.17
C SER A 277 6.73 -5.75 -10.22
N GLY A 278 7.98 -6.20 -10.07
CA GLY A 278 9.18 -5.35 -10.12
C GLY A 278 9.65 -4.99 -11.54
N ILE A 279 8.96 -5.46 -12.59
CA ILE A 279 9.29 -5.19 -13.99
C ILE A 279 8.30 -4.21 -14.62
N SER A 280 7.04 -4.26 -14.21
CA SER A 280 5.94 -3.54 -14.84
C SER A 280 5.24 -2.57 -13.89
N ALA A 281 4.27 -3.03 -13.10
CA ALA A 281 3.40 -2.16 -12.30
C ALA A 281 4.16 -1.34 -11.26
N ASN A 282 5.13 -1.93 -10.54
CA ASN A 282 5.85 -1.21 -9.49
C ASN A 282 6.74 -0.07 -10.06
N PRO A 283 7.60 -0.28 -11.07
CA PRO A 283 8.37 0.82 -11.64
C PRO A 283 7.49 1.84 -12.37
N ALA A 284 6.38 1.44 -13.01
CA ALA A 284 5.45 2.39 -13.62
C ALA A 284 4.73 3.24 -12.55
N LEU A 285 4.33 2.65 -11.42
CA LEU A 285 3.82 3.40 -10.27
C LEU A 285 4.90 4.32 -9.70
N GLY A 286 6.17 3.87 -9.64
CA GLY A 286 7.30 4.68 -9.23
C GLY A 286 7.48 5.93 -10.10
N TYR A 287 7.31 5.82 -11.42
CA TYR A 287 7.30 6.97 -12.31
C TYR A 287 6.16 7.95 -11.95
N ALA A 288 4.95 7.44 -11.71
CA ALA A 288 3.83 8.26 -11.30
C ALA A 288 4.06 8.95 -9.94
N VAL A 289 4.76 8.28 -9.01
CA VAL A 289 5.20 8.86 -7.72
C VAL A 289 6.18 10.00 -7.94
N ASP A 290 7.18 9.82 -8.81
CA ASP A 290 8.13 10.89 -9.13
C ASP A 290 7.43 12.12 -9.75
N ARG A 291 6.42 11.90 -10.59
CA ARG A 291 5.54 12.97 -11.11
C ARG A 291 4.78 13.68 -9.99
N LEU A 292 4.16 12.92 -9.09
CA LEU A 292 3.41 13.44 -7.95
C LEU A 292 4.30 14.28 -7.02
N VAL A 293 5.52 13.80 -6.74
CA VAL A 293 6.49 14.50 -5.87
C VAL A 293 6.96 15.82 -6.53
N ARG A 294 7.19 15.84 -7.84
CA ARG A 294 7.49 17.08 -8.56
C ARG A 294 6.37 18.12 -8.47
N GLN A 295 5.13 17.69 -8.37
CA GLN A 295 3.96 18.52 -8.13
C GLN A 295 3.78 18.93 -6.65
N GLY A 296 4.69 18.50 -5.76
CA GLY A 296 4.64 18.78 -4.32
C GLY A 296 3.73 17.86 -3.51
N GLY A 297 3.22 16.78 -4.11
CA GLY A 297 2.45 15.75 -3.42
C GLY A 297 3.31 14.86 -2.52
N THR A 298 2.66 13.96 -1.81
CA THR A 298 3.32 13.03 -0.88
C THR A 298 2.99 11.59 -1.27
N ALA A 299 3.98 10.70 -1.20
CA ALA A 299 3.78 9.26 -1.36
C ALA A 299 4.32 8.52 -0.13
N ILE A 300 3.55 7.59 0.41
CA ILE A 300 3.89 6.78 1.58
C ILE A 300 4.21 5.37 1.11
N LEU A 301 5.49 4.99 1.15
CA LEU A 301 5.90 3.58 1.05
C LEU A 301 5.78 2.96 2.44
N SER A 302 5.35 1.71 2.54
CA SER A 302 5.20 0.98 3.80
C SER A 302 5.66 -0.47 3.71
N GLU A 303 5.21 -1.33 4.66
CA GLU A 303 5.53 -2.75 4.70
C GLU A 303 7.02 -3.04 4.95
N THR A 304 7.47 -2.82 6.19
CA THR A 304 8.90 -2.88 6.56
C THR A 304 9.55 -4.22 6.22
N SER A 305 8.81 -5.33 6.33
CA SER A 305 9.30 -6.65 5.90
C SER A 305 9.46 -6.77 4.38
N GLU A 306 8.80 -5.94 3.59
CA GLU A 306 8.82 -5.97 2.13
C GLU A 306 9.87 -5.05 1.49
N ILE A 307 10.64 -4.35 2.31
CA ILE A 307 11.86 -3.65 1.89
C ILE A 307 13.12 -4.33 2.45
N TYR A 308 12.96 -5.41 3.22
CA TYR A 308 14.07 -6.10 3.90
C TYR A 308 15.09 -6.65 2.91
N GLY A 309 16.34 -6.27 3.10
CA GLY A 309 17.45 -6.61 2.20
C GLY A 309 17.66 -5.65 1.03
N ALA A 310 16.70 -4.75 0.77
CA ALA A 310 16.79 -3.69 -0.22
C ALA A 310 16.72 -2.28 0.41
N GLU A 311 16.61 -2.18 1.74
CA GLU A 311 16.51 -0.92 2.48
C GLU A 311 17.73 0.00 2.27
N HIS A 312 18.89 -0.55 1.91
CA HIS A 312 20.07 0.23 1.56
C HIS A 312 19.83 1.17 0.37
N LEU A 313 18.94 0.81 -0.57
CA LEU A 313 18.55 1.69 -1.69
C LEU A 313 17.77 2.92 -1.21
N LEU A 314 17.06 2.81 -0.08
CA LEU A 314 16.37 3.94 0.55
C LEU A 314 17.31 4.78 1.42
N THR A 315 18.22 4.15 2.19
CA THR A 315 19.19 4.90 3.01
C THR A 315 20.16 5.72 2.14
N ARG A 316 20.56 5.21 0.98
CA ARG A 316 21.43 5.92 0.01
C ARG A 316 20.79 7.19 -0.51
N ARG A 317 19.45 7.25 -0.62
CA ARG A 317 18.70 8.43 -1.07
C ARG A 317 17.92 9.14 0.04
N ALA A 318 18.18 8.81 1.33
CA ALA A 318 17.60 9.55 2.44
C ALA A 318 18.07 11.02 2.42
N ILE A 319 17.18 11.96 2.74
CA ILE A 319 17.52 13.39 2.75
C ILE A 319 18.57 13.75 3.79
N SER A 320 18.67 12.95 4.84
CA SER A 320 19.69 13.09 5.88
C SER A 320 20.06 11.72 6.46
N ARG A 321 21.18 11.68 7.19
CA ARG A 321 21.62 10.50 7.92
C ARG A 321 20.59 10.08 8.97
N GLU A 322 19.98 11.03 9.67
CA GLU A 322 18.98 10.76 10.71
C GLU A 322 17.77 10.03 10.15
N VAL A 323 17.31 10.40 8.96
CA VAL A 323 16.20 9.73 8.26
C VAL A 323 16.58 8.30 7.91
N GLY A 324 17.78 8.09 7.35
CA GLY A 324 18.29 6.74 7.06
C GLY A 324 18.41 5.88 8.33
N GLU A 325 18.91 6.45 9.43
CA GLU A 325 19.02 5.75 10.72
C GLU A 325 17.64 5.43 11.34
N LYS A 326 16.62 6.29 11.15
CA LYS A 326 15.23 5.97 11.54
C LYS A 326 14.77 4.69 10.83
N LEU A 327 15.00 4.56 9.51
CA LEU A 327 14.62 3.38 8.73
C LEU A 327 15.32 2.12 9.27
N ILE A 328 16.63 2.17 9.48
CA ILE A 328 17.39 1.03 9.99
C ILE A 328 16.93 0.61 11.39
N ARG A 329 16.53 1.56 12.26
CA ARG A 329 15.94 1.22 13.57
C ARG A 329 14.65 0.39 13.41
N ARG A 330 13.79 0.69 12.42
CA ARG A 330 12.58 -0.12 12.15
C ARG A 330 12.95 -1.52 11.65
N ILE A 331 13.89 -1.64 10.71
CA ILE A 331 14.39 -2.95 10.25
C ILE A 331 14.88 -3.80 11.43
N LYS A 332 15.74 -3.25 12.29
CA LYS A 332 16.27 -3.96 13.47
C LYS A 332 15.17 -4.35 14.45
N TRP A 333 14.15 -3.51 14.63
CA TRP A 333 13.02 -3.83 15.49
C TRP A 333 12.27 -5.07 14.96
N TRP A 334 12.05 -5.16 13.65
CA TRP A 334 11.39 -6.31 13.02
C TRP A 334 12.25 -7.58 13.08
N GLU A 335 13.56 -7.48 12.91
CA GLU A 335 14.47 -8.61 13.10
C GLU A 335 14.37 -9.18 14.52
N GLU A 336 14.37 -8.33 15.55
CA GLU A 336 14.21 -8.74 16.94
C GLU A 336 12.80 -9.27 17.24
N TYR A 337 11.77 -8.68 16.65
CA TYR A 337 10.40 -9.16 16.78
C TYR A 337 10.24 -10.57 16.19
N CYS A 338 10.70 -10.80 14.98
CA CYS A 338 10.69 -12.12 14.33
C CYS A 338 11.43 -13.15 15.19
N LYS A 339 12.62 -12.82 15.68
CA LYS A 339 13.40 -13.70 16.55
C LYS A 339 12.65 -14.07 17.85
N ARG A 340 12.01 -13.09 18.51
CA ARG A 340 11.23 -13.34 19.74
C ARG A 340 9.99 -14.21 19.50
N THR A 341 9.38 -14.09 18.33
CA THR A 341 8.13 -14.81 17.97
C THR A 341 8.38 -16.13 17.26
N GLY A 342 9.66 -16.56 17.09
CA GLY A 342 10.00 -17.78 16.36
C GLY A 342 9.67 -17.71 14.87
N SER A 343 9.67 -16.52 14.31
CA SER A 343 9.42 -16.22 12.90
C SER A 343 10.72 -15.75 12.23
N GLU A 344 10.68 -15.50 10.93
CA GLU A 344 11.81 -14.96 10.16
C GLU A 344 11.35 -13.99 9.08
N MET A 345 12.22 -13.07 8.69
CA MET A 345 11.90 -12.06 7.68
C MET A 345 11.64 -12.69 6.29
N ASN A 346 12.20 -13.86 6.00
CA ASN A 346 12.00 -14.58 4.74
C ASN A 346 10.69 -15.40 4.67
N ASN A 347 9.79 -15.28 5.64
CA ASN A 347 8.45 -15.88 5.55
C ASN A 347 7.58 -15.25 4.44
N ASN A 348 7.90 -14.04 4.05
CA ASN A 348 7.41 -13.40 2.84
C ASN A 348 8.52 -13.44 1.77
N PRO A 349 8.37 -14.04 0.58
CA PRO A 349 7.12 -14.29 -0.19
C PRO A 349 6.31 -15.52 0.21
N SER A 350 4.98 -15.40 0.06
CA SER A 350 4.04 -16.50 0.28
C SER A 350 4.13 -17.57 -0.81
N ALA A 351 3.43 -18.71 -0.59
CA ALA A 351 3.35 -19.78 -1.60
C ALA A 351 2.81 -19.26 -2.96
N GLY A 352 1.82 -18.36 -2.94
CA GLY A 352 1.26 -17.74 -4.16
C GLY A 352 2.25 -16.84 -4.88
N ASN A 353 3.07 -16.07 -4.15
CA ASN A 353 4.15 -15.26 -4.73
C ASN A 353 5.23 -16.14 -5.36
N LYS A 354 5.59 -17.25 -4.71
CA LYS A 354 6.54 -18.23 -5.25
C LYS A 354 6.02 -18.88 -6.51
N ALA A 355 4.76 -19.31 -6.54
CA ALA A 355 4.11 -19.80 -7.76
C ALA A 355 4.06 -18.75 -8.89
N GLY A 356 4.15 -17.48 -8.58
CA GLY A 356 4.30 -16.36 -9.53
C GLY A 356 5.74 -16.02 -9.91
N GLY A 357 6.72 -16.87 -9.55
CA GLY A 357 8.13 -16.76 -9.94
C GLY A 357 9.06 -16.06 -8.94
N LEU A 358 8.54 -15.52 -7.82
CA LEU A 358 9.38 -14.97 -6.74
C LEU A 358 10.02 -16.09 -5.91
N THR A 359 11.18 -15.82 -5.30
CA THR A 359 11.93 -16.82 -4.52
C THR A 359 12.17 -16.42 -3.08
N THR A 360 12.88 -15.34 -2.84
CA THR A 360 13.28 -14.85 -1.51
C THR A 360 12.68 -13.48 -1.21
N VAL A 361 12.72 -13.07 0.06
CA VAL A 361 12.35 -11.71 0.45
C VAL A 361 13.25 -10.66 -0.24
N LEU A 362 14.53 -10.96 -0.47
CA LEU A 362 15.45 -10.05 -1.16
C LEU A 362 14.93 -9.69 -2.56
N GLU A 363 14.51 -10.69 -3.33
CA GLU A 363 13.94 -10.49 -4.66
C GLU A 363 12.63 -9.68 -4.61
N LYS A 364 11.74 -10.03 -3.68
CA LYS A 364 10.45 -9.33 -3.51
C LYS A 364 10.68 -7.87 -3.14
N SER A 365 11.58 -7.60 -2.21
CA SER A 365 11.87 -6.25 -1.70
C SER A 365 12.47 -5.33 -2.78
N LEU A 366 13.36 -5.84 -3.62
CA LEU A 366 13.89 -5.07 -4.76
C LEU A 366 12.78 -4.62 -5.70
N GLY A 367 11.83 -5.51 -6.00
CA GLY A 367 10.64 -5.15 -6.78
C GLY A 367 9.70 -4.22 -6.02
N GLY A 368 9.55 -4.40 -4.70
CA GLY A 368 8.68 -3.60 -3.83
C GLY A 368 9.10 -2.13 -3.75
N ILE A 369 10.40 -1.87 -3.59
CA ILE A 369 10.96 -0.50 -3.51
C ILE A 369 10.74 0.29 -4.81
N ALA A 370 10.65 -0.37 -5.95
CA ALA A 370 10.44 0.31 -7.23
C ALA A 370 9.14 1.14 -7.28
N LYS A 371 8.13 0.82 -6.45
CA LYS A 371 6.90 1.63 -6.28
C LYS A 371 7.18 3.06 -5.81
N ALA A 372 8.29 3.26 -5.12
CA ALA A 372 8.65 4.54 -4.49
C ALA A 372 9.36 5.52 -5.44
N GLY A 373 9.49 5.19 -6.73
CA GLY A 373 10.21 6.03 -7.69
C GLY A 373 11.67 6.24 -7.32
N THR A 374 12.22 7.38 -7.69
CA THR A 374 13.67 7.69 -7.60
C THR A 374 14.00 8.84 -6.65
N THR A 375 13.02 9.62 -6.20
CA THR A 375 13.23 10.81 -5.36
C THR A 375 13.72 10.50 -3.96
N SER A 376 14.25 11.50 -3.27
CA SER A 376 14.78 11.36 -1.90
C SER A 376 13.72 10.90 -0.91
N LEU A 377 14.11 10.01 0.02
CA LEU A 377 13.32 9.66 1.20
C LEU A 377 13.37 10.83 2.20
N MET A 378 12.23 11.48 2.42
CA MET A 378 12.14 12.71 3.19
C MET A 378 12.01 12.49 4.69
N ASP A 379 11.27 11.46 5.11
CA ASP A 379 11.16 11.06 6.53
C ASP A 379 10.68 9.61 6.68
N VAL A 380 10.74 9.10 7.91
CA VAL A 380 10.28 7.78 8.35
C VAL A 380 9.35 7.94 9.53
N TYR A 381 8.15 7.40 9.44
CA TYR A 381 7.09 7.48 10.43
C TYR A 381 6.84 6.13 11.10
N GLU A 382 6.40 6.16 12.35
CA GLU A 382 5.84 4.99 13.01
C GLU A 382 4.43 4.70 12.47
N TYR A 383 3.90 3.50 12.80
CA TYR A 383 2.57 3.09 12.39
C TYR A 383 1.49 4.12 12.75
N ALA A 384 0.70 4.54 11.76
CA ALA A 384 -0.40 5.50 11.92
C ALA A 384 0.01 6.91 12.42
N GLU A 385 1.29 7.25 12.37
CA GLU A 385 1.77 8.60 12.71
C GLU A 385 1.34 9.60 11.64
N PRO A 386 0.83 10.79 12.00
CA PRO A 386 0.45 11.79 11.00
C PRO A 386 1.61 12.18 10.09
N VAL A 387 1.44 12.03 8.79
CA VAL A 387 2.46 12.37 7.80
C VAL A 387 2.44 13.87 7.52
N THR A 388 3.53 14.55 7.83
CA THR A 388 3.69 15.99 7.70
C THR A 388 4.71 16.42 6.65
N ALA A 389 5.71 15.58 6.36
CA ALA A 389 6.68 15.84 5.33
C ALA A 389 6.07 15.69 3.92
N LYS A 390 6.51 16.50 2.99
CA LYS A 390 6.17 16.40 1.56
C LYS A 390 7.20 15.56 0.81
N GLY A 391 6.78 14.89 -0.25
CA GLY A 391 7.61 14.02 -1.06
C GLY A 391 7.48 12.55 -0.70
N LEU A 392 8.48 11.73 -1.00
CA LEU A 392 8.49 10.32 -0.62
C LEU A 392 8.78 10.17 0.87
N VAL A 393 7.93 9.45 1.57
CA VAL A 393 8.12 9.07 2.98
C VAL A 393 7.94 7.57 3.18
N PHE A 394 8.44 7.05 4.29
CA PHE A 394 8.24 5.66 4.69
C PHE A 394 7.44 5.59 5.98
N MET A 395 6.46 4.69 6.06
CA MET A 395 5.74 4.38 7.30
C MET A 395 6.00 2.93 7.71
N ASP A 396 6.44 2.74 8.96
CA ASP A 396 6.63 1.41 9.55
C ASP A 396 5.29 0.70 9.70
N THR A 397 5.11 -0.39 8.96
CA THR A 397 3.93 -1.25 9.03
C THR A 397 4.33 -2.73 8.90
N PRO A 398 3.49 -3.68 9.37
CA PRO A 398 3.66 -5.07 8.98
C PRO A 398 3.44 -5.23 7.46
N GLY A 399 4.04 -6.28 6.87
CA GLY A 399 3.81 -6.69 5.48
C GLY A 399 2.49 -7.46 5.34
N TYR A 400 1.38 -6.77 5.51
CA TYR A 400 0.03 -7.33 5.43
C TYR A 400 -0.96 -6.22 5.04
N ASP A 401 -1.47 -6.31 3.82
CA ASP A 401 -2.22 -5.26 3.12
C ASP A 401 -3.24 -4.49 4.00
N PRO A 402 -4.21 -5.13 4.69
CA PRO A 402 -5.21 -4.39 5.48
C PRO A 402 -4.59 -3.61 6.64
N MET A 403 -3.58 -4.17 7.29
CA MET A 403 -2.91 -3.51 8.42
C MET A 403 -2.02 -2.35 7.94
N ALA A 404 -1.28 -2.55 6.85
CA ALA A 404 -0.42 -1.52 6.29
C ALA A 404 -1.24 -0.32 5.83
N VAL A 405 -2.29 -0.55 5.05
CA VAL A 405 -3.18 0.51 4.54
C VAL A 405 -3.92 1.22 5.66
N THR A 406 -4.36 0.50 6.72
CA THR A 406 -4.96 1.14 7.91
C THR A 406 -4.01 2.17 8.52
N GLY A 407 -2.72 1.84 8.66
CA GLY A 407 -1.71 2.77 9.16
C GLY A 407 -1.53 3.99 8.24
N GLN A 408 -1.43 3.76 6.93
CA GLN A 408 -1.25 4.82 5.95
C GLN A 408 -2.46 5.77 5.90
N ILE A 409 -3.69 5.26 5.94
CA ILE A 409 -4.93 6.07 5.99
C ILE A 409 -4.98 6.89 7.28
N ALA A 410 -4.72 6.26 8.43
CA ALA A 410 -4.64 6.98 9.70
C ALA A 410 -3.54 8.06 9.70
N GLY A 411 -2.46 7.84 8.96
CA GLY A 411 -1.39 8.81 8.71
C GLY A 411 -1.77 9.94 7.75
N GLY A 412 -2.94 9.87 7.11
CA GLY A 412 -3.49 10.94 6.27
C GLY A 412 -3.57 10.61 4.78
N ALA A 413 -3.27 9.38 4.34
CA ALA A 413 -3.37 9.00 2.93
C ALA A 413 -4.80 9.14 2.43
N ASN A 414 -5.02 9.98 1.42
CA ASN A 414 -6.32 10.27 0.83
C ASN A 414 -6.55 9.59 -0.53
N LEU A 415 -5.57 8.82 -1.00
CA LEU A 415 -5.62 7.98 -2.20
C LEU A 415 -4.66 6.80 -2.05
N LEU A 416 -4.99 5.65 -2.61
CA LEU A 416 -4.21 4.42 -2.57
C LEU A 416 -3.97 3.86 -3.96
N CYS A 417 -2.74 3.45 -4.28
CA CYS A 417 -2.40 2.59 -5.42
C CYS A 417 -1.98 1.21 -4.93
N PHE A 418 -2.58 0.17 -5.50
CA PHE A 418 -2.39 -1.22 -5.13
C PHE A 418 -1.94 -2.04 -6.36
N THR A 419 -0.71 -2.55 -6.34
CA THR A 419 -0.19 -3.39 -7.43
C THR A 419 -0.39 -4.87 -7.13
N THR A 420 -0.77 -5.67 -8.13
CA THR A 420 -0.97 -7.11 -7.96
C THR A 420 -0.67 -7.90 -9.23
N GLY A 421 -0.04 -9.07 -9.07
CA GLY A 421 0.21 -10.01 -10.17
C GLY A 421 -0.69 -11.24 -10.14
N ARG A 422 -1.31 -11.51 -8.98
CA ARG A 422 -2.19 -12.68 -8.78
C ARG A 422 -3.66 -12.31 -8.68
N GLY A 423 -3.95 -11.04 -8.42
CA GLY A 423 -5.28 -10.50 -8.20
C GLY A 423 -5.62 -10.30 -6.73
N SER A 424 -6.47 -9.33 -6.45
CA SER A 424 -6.97 -9.02 -5.11
C SER A 424 -8.33 -8.33 -5.18
N ALA A 425 -9.22 -8.66 -4.26
CA ALA A 425 -10.48 -7.97 -4.01
C ALA A 425 -10.30 -6.73 -3.10
N PHE A 426 -9.05 -6.37 -2.77
CA PHE A 426 -8.75 -5.32 -1.81
C PHE A 426 -9.36 -3.97 -2.19
N GLY A 427 -9.89 -3.27 -1.22
CA GLY A 427 -10.32 -1.89 -1.23
C GLY A 427 -10.28 -1.35 0.19
N ALA A 428 -10.20 -0.03 0.40
CA ALA A 428 -10.02 0.55 1.73
C ALA A 428 -10.79 1.86 1.87
N LYS A 429 -11.99 1.81 2.43
CA LYS A 429 -12.73 3.03 2.79
C LYS A 429 -12.10 3.70 4.04
N PRO A 430 -12.06 5.03 4.11
CA PRO A 430 -12.69 6.01 3.21
C PRO A 430 -11.82 6.43 2.02
N THR A 431 -10.75 5.72 1.71
CA THR A 431 -9.76 6.10 0.69
C THR A 431 -9.99 5.29 -0.58
N PRO A 432 -10.10 5.95 -1.76
CA PRO A 432 -10.25 5.22 -3.03
C PRO A 432 -8.97 4.45 -3.37
N CYS A 433 -9.13 3.24 -3.90
CA CYS A 433 -8.04 2.31 -4.21
C CYS A 433 -7.95 2.07 -5.71
N LEU A 434 -6.85 2.47 -6.35
CA LEU A 434 -6.52 2.19 -7.74
C LEU A 434 -5.73 0.89 -7.85
N LYS A 435 -6.30 -0.16 -8.45
CA LYS A 435 -5.64 -1.46 -8.62
C LYS A 435 -4.97 -1.62 -9.97
N LEU A 436 -3.68 -1.97 -9.94
CA LEU A 436 -2.78 -2.07 -11.09
C LEU A 436 -2.36 -3.52 -11.31
N SER A 437 -2.73 -4.12 -12.46
CA SER A 437 -2.28 -5.47 -12.81
C SER A 437 -0.86 -5.46 -13.37
N THR A 438 -0.03 -6.42 -12.95
CA THR A 438 1.38 -6.52 -13.40
C THR A 438 1.54 -7.23 -14.75
N ASN A 439 0.52 -7.99 -15.20
CA ASN A 439 0.58 -8.82 -16.39
C ASN A 439 -0.78 -8.93 -17.10
N ASN A 440 -0.74 -9.22 -18.39
CA ASN A 440 -1.94 -9.33 -19.23
C ASN A 440 -2.82 -10.54 -18.87
N ALA A 441 -2.24 -11.64 -18.38
CA ALA A 441 -3.02 -12.81 -18.00
C ALA A 441 -3.95 -12.51 -16.81
N LEU A 442 -3.47 -11.76 -15.81
CA LEU A 442 -4.30 -11.27 -14.72
C LEU A 442 -5.35 -10.31 -15.23
N TRP A 443 -4.96 -9.30 -16.04
CA TRP A 443 -5.87 -8.33 -16.60
C TRP A 443 -7.04 -8.96 -17.34
N GLN A 444 -6.80 -10.01 -18.13
CA GLN A 444 -7.84 -10.74 -18.85
C GLN A 444 -8.74 -11.55 -17.90
N ARG A 445 -8.15 -12.22 -16.92
CA ARG A 445 -8.85 -13.13 -16.01
C ARG A 445 -9.71 -12.42 -14.96
N GLN A 446 -9.25 -11.26 -14.46
CA GLN A 446 -9.90 -10.49 -13.38
C GLN A 446 -10.07 -9.02 -13.77
N ARG A 447 -10.55 -8.79 -14.97
CA ARG A 447 -10.69 -7.43 -15.53
C ARG A 447 -11.59 -6.53 -14.69
N ASP A 448 -12.64 -7.09 -14.11
CA ASP A 448 -13.60 -6.33 -13.30
C ASP A 448 -13.01 -5.85 -11.97
N ASP A 449 -11.96 -6.51 -11.49
CA ASP A 449 -11.27 -6.13 -10.26
C ASP A 449 -10.14 -5.11 -10.48
N MET A 450 -9.67 -4.91 -11.71
CA MET A 450 -8.48 -4.12 -12.03
C MET A 450 -8.83 -2.79 -12.70
N ASP A 451 -8.20 -1.71 -12.28
CA ASP A 451 -8.41 -0.37 -12.84
C ASP A 451 -7.51 -0.08 -14.04
N LEU A 452 -6.26 -0.61 -14.05
CA LEU A 452 -5.30 -0.35 -15.10
C LEU A 452 -4.39 -1.55 -15.36
N ASN A 453 -4.08 -1.80 -16.64
CA ASN A 453 -3.16 -2.84 -17.09
C ASN A 453 -1.75 -2.28 -17.28
N CYS A 454 -0.77 -2.84 -16.56
CA CYS A 454 0.66 -2.60 -16.73
C CYS A 454 1.37 -3.74 -17.46
N GLY A 455 0.67 -4.83 -17.79
CA GLY A 455 1.24 -6.01 -18.47
C GLY A 455 1.76 -5.70 -19.88
N THR A 456 1.31 -4.64 -20.51
CA THR A 456 1.79 -4.12 -21.80
C THR A 456 3.31 -3.82 -21.79
N ILE A 457 3.87 -3.48 -20.61
CA ILE A 457 5.32 -3.30 -20.42
C ILE A 457 6.05 -4.65 -20.60
N VAL A 458 5.53 -5.72 -19.99
CA VAL A 458 6.11 -7.06 -20.11
C VAL A 458 6.13 -7.49 -21.58
N ASP A 459 5.08 -7.16 -22.32
CA ASP A 459 4.97 -7.50 -23.74
C ASP A 459 5.74 -6.55 -24.66
N GLY A 460 6.34 -5.48 -24.11
CA GLY A 460 7.10 -4.49 -24.88
C GLY A 460 6.24 -3.66 -25.81
N GLU A 461 4.96 -3.48 -25.48
CA GLU A 461 4.01 -2.65 -26.23
C GLU A 461 4.06 -1.19 -25.77
N GLU A 462 4.30 -0.98 -24.47
CA GLU A 462 4.46 0.34 -23.86
C GLU A 462 5.73 0.38 -22.99
N THR A 463 6.28 1.57 -22.79
CA THR A 463 7.39 1.80 -21.85
C THR A 463 6.87 2.00 -20.42
N ILE A 464 7.78 1.94 -19.45
CA ILE A 464 7.48 2.25 -18.04
C ILE A 464 6.92 3.67 -17.91
N GLU A 465 7.49 4.63 -18.63
CA GLU A 465 7.10 6.04 -18.60
C GLU A 465 5.69 6.24 -19.17
N GLN A 466 5.36 5.57 -20.29
CA GLN A 466 4.03 5.67 -20.90
C GLN A 466 2.94 5.15 -19.97
N VAL A 467 3.18 3.99 -19.36
CA VAL A 467 2.23 3.40 -18.39
C VAL A 467 2.21 4.22 -17.11
N GLY A 468 3.35 4.72 -16.65
CA GLY A 468 3.46 5.59 -15.48
C GLY A 468 2.69 6.90 -15.63
N GLU A 469 2.74 7.51 -16.82
CA GLU A 469 1.93 8.69 -17.12
C GLU A 469 0.42 8.37 -17.09
N ARG A 470 0.00 7.20 -17.63
CA ARG A 470 -1.40 6.76 -17.52
C ARG A 470 -1.83 6.54 -16.06
N ILE A 471 -0.94 5.99 -15.23
CA ILE A 471 -1.21 5.83 -13.78
C ILE A 471 -1.38 7.21 -13.15
N TYR A 472 -0.49 8.17 -13.42
CA TYR A 472 -0.57 9.53 -12.89
C TYR A 472 -1.88 10.22 -13.26
N GLN A 473 -2.29 10.16 -14.53
CA GLN A 473 -3.56 10.71 -14.97
C GLN A 473 -4.75 10.04 -14.28
N ARG A 474 -4.70 8.71 -14.11
CA ARG A 474 -5.75 7.98 -13.40
C ARG A 474 -5.82 8.33 -11.91
N ILE A 475 -4.69 8.64 -11.27
CA ILE A 475 -4.64 9.18 -9.89
C ILE A 475 -5.41 10.51 -9.82
N ILE A 476 -5.20 11.44 -10.75
CA ILE A 476 -5.90 12.73 -10.81
C ILE A 476 -7.41 12.54 -11.02
N GLU A 477 -7.81 11.67 -11.93
CA GLU A 477 -9.22 11.34 -12.17
C GLU A 477 -9.88 10.76 -10.93
N LEU A 478 -9.21 9.81 -10.26
CA LEU A 478 -9.70 9.16 -9.05
C LEU A 478 -9.83 10.18 -7.90
N ALA A 479 -8.82 11.04 -7.72
CA ALA A 479 -8.87 12.13 -6.76
C ALA A 479 -10.01 13.12 -7.05
N SER A 480 -10.37 13.30 -8.33
CA SER A 480 -11.47 14.16 -8.79
C SER A 480 -12.86 13.56 -8.61
N GLY A 481 -12.97 12.35 -8.06
CA GLY A 481 -14.25 11.71 -7.74
C GLY A 481 -14.67 10.60 -8.71
N HIS A 482 -13.88 10.27 -9.72
CA HIS A 482 -14.14 9.05 -10.48
C HIS A 482 -14.03 7.84 -9.55
N ARG A 483 -14.87 6.84 -9.76
CA ARG A 483 -14.84 5.62 -8.95
C ARG A 483 -13.82 4.63 -9.46
N SER A 484 -13.16 3.96 -8.51
CA SER A 484 -12.36 2.78 -8.80
C SER A 484 -13.23 1.53 -8.91
N ARG A 485 -12.69 0.46 -9.47
CA ARG A 485 -13.39 -0.84 -9.55
C ARG A 485 -13.79 -1.37 -8.18
N SER A 486 -12.94 -1.21 -7.17
CA SER A 486 -13.29 -1.62 -5.81
C SER A 486 -14.47 -0.85 -5.24
N GLU A 487 -14.59 0.44 -5.54
CA GLU A 487 -15.75 1.26 -5.14
C GLU A 487 -17.01 0.90 -5.92
N GLU A 488 -16.91 0.65 -7.25
CA GLU A 488 -18.04 0.21 -8.09
C GLU A 488 -18.61 -1.13 -7.62
N LEU A 489 -17.75 -2.05 -7.20
CA LEU A 489 -18.12 -3.38 -6.70
C LEU A 489 -18.45 -3.39 -5.20
N GLY A 490 -18.35 -2.25 -4.52
CA GLY A 490 -18.70 -2.12 -3.12
C GLY A 490 -17.66 -2.69 -2.13
N TYR A 491 -16.43 -2.93 -2.57
CA TYR A 491 -15.34 -3.40 -1.71
C TYR A 491 -14.84 -2.28 -0.76
N GLY A 492 -14.07 -2.66 0.27
CA GLY A 492 -13.42 -1.69 1.16
C GLY A 492 -13.90 -1.68 2.60
N SER A 493 -14.58 -2.73 3.02
CA SER A 493 -14.98 -2.95 4.42
C SER A 493 -14.01 -3.89 5.17
N GLN A 494 -12.75 -3.96 4.71
CA GLN A 494 -11.74 -4.87 5.28
C GLN A 494 -11.03 -4.24 6.46
#